data_4de18879b594919fe96f468abb236f0b
#
_entry.id   4de18879b594919fe96f468abb236f0b
#
_cell.length_a   1.000
_cell.length_b   1.000
_cell.length_c   1.000
_cell.angle_alpha   90.00
_cell.angle_beta   90.00
_cell.angle_gamma   90.00
#
_symmetry.space_group_name_H-M   'P 1'
#
loop_
_entity.id
_entity.type
_entity.pdbx_description
1 polymer ?
#
loop_
_entity_poly.entity_id
_entity_poly.type
_entity_poly.pdbx_seq_one_letter_code
_entity_poly.pdbx_strand_id
1 'polypeptide(L)'
;MEFGVTGAKIDEIGFIAHAENLGYDYCWATDSHLIRSNPWAVLALAAQQTRTIKLGTGLAIGGLRLAPVAANAIATINRLAPGRTFIGLGTGNTAMRTMGQPPMRIKPFAEYVRVVRALLRGEEVDYTLDGTTHPIRFQNLDLKYIDIEHPIAIHIGGFGPRAQALAGELGDGLITGIPRGGTLPEALANVRKGAARAGRKLDNFKVTALVNLLMLEPGETLQSARVIAECGSAIMANVHYLVDLVKETGQEPPDYIAPIWQEYLDFHNARDAATRHQALHASHYSYLDPEEARFVTPEMIKAFCIAGHPEEIIEQIRGLEDQGLDAISFITPLDQQYAITEKFAHQIIAKL
;
A
#
# COMPACT_ATOMS: atom_id res chain seq x y z
N MET A 1 -5.93 8.95 15.54
CA MET A 1 -5.35 8.61 14.22
C MET A 1 -4.05 7.84 14.41
N GLU A 2 -3.83 6.70 13.73
CA GLU A 2 -2.56 5.96 13.71
C GLU A 2 -1.74 6.34 12.46
N PHE A 3 -0.41 6.23 12.54
CA PHE A 3 0.47 6.62 11.43
C PHE A 3 1.43 5.50 11.03
N GLY A 4 1.69 5.38 9.74
CA GLY A 4 2.58 4.36 9.19
C GLY A 4 3.58 4.90 8.19
N VAL A 5 4.76 4.29 8.18
CA VAL A 5 5.77 4.47 7.14
C VAL A 5 5.71 3.32 6.15
N THR A 6 6.14 3.56 4.92
CA THR A 6 6.12 2.56 3.86
C THR A 6 7.51 2.35 3.28
N GLY A 7 7.88 1.09 3.13
CA GLY A 7 9.14 0.71 2.52
C GLY A 7 10.34 0.79 3.46
N ALA A 8 11.35 0.04 3.12
CA ALA A 8 12.72 0.16 3.61
C ALA A 8 13.62 -0.60 2.65
N LYS A 9 14.87 -0.17 2.53
CA LYS A 9 15.91 -0.99 1.95
C LYS A 9 16.42 -1.98 3.00
N ILE A 10 16.89 -3.14 2.55
CA ILE A 10 17.37 -4.20 3.44
C ILE A 10 18.58 -3.76 4.27
N ASP A 11 19.40 -2.87 3.76
CA ASP A 11 20.58 -2.28 4.42
C ASP A 11 20.27 -1.03 5.24
N GLU A 12 19.04 -0.51 5.16
CA GLU A 12 18.56 0.67 5.90
C GLU A 12 17.43 0.32 6.90
N ILE A 13 17.44 -0.87 7.46
CA ILE A 13 16.41 -1.33 8.41
C ILE A 13 16.29 -0.41 9.65
N GLY A 14 17.38 0.25 10.04
CA GLY A 14 17.37 1.25 11.11
C GLY A 14 16.33 2.35 10.94
N PHE A 15 15.89 2.64 9.71
CA PHE A 15 14.79 3.57 9.43
C PHE A 15 13.49 3.15 10.12
N ILE A 16 13.18 1.86 10.18
CA ILE A 16 11.94 1.38 10.82
C ILE A 16 12.00 1.55 12.34
N ALA A 17 13.16 1.27 12.95
CA ALA A 17 13.37 1.53 14.37
C ALA A 17 13.36 3.03 14.69
N HIS A 18 13.89 3.86 13.78
CA HIS A 18 13.81 5.30 13.89
C HIS A 18 12.35 5.81 13.84
N ALA A 19 11.54 5.32 12.91
CA ALA A 19 10.12 5.65 12.83
C ALA A 19 9.36 5.22 14.10
N GLU A 20 9.65 4.04 14.66
CA GLU A 20 9.09 3.60 15.94
C GLU A 20 9.40 4.60 17.06
N ASN A 21 10.65 5.08 17.17
CA ASN A 21 11.05 6.06 18.18
C ASN A 21 10.39 7.42 18.00
N LEU A 22 9.93 7.74 16.80
CA LEU A 22 9.16 8.95 16.48
C LEU A 22 7.66 8.80 16.72
N GLY A 23 7.19 7.63 17.15
CA GLY A 23 5.79 7.38 17.46
C GLY A 23 4.94 6.88 16.30
N TYR A 24 5.55 6.35 15.24
CA TYR A 24 4.79 5.67 14.18
C TYR A 24 4.30 4.30 14.63
N ASP A 25 3.07 3.95 14.22
CA ASP A 25 2.38 2.73 14.63
C ASP A 25 2.60 1.55 13.68
N TYR A 26 2.84 1.82 12.39
CA TYR A 26 2.92 0.80 11.34
C TYR A 26 4.15 0.95 10.45
N CYS A 27 4.69 -0.18 10.02
CA CYS A 27 5.57 -0.28 8.86
C CYS A 27 4.97 -1.22 7.82
N TRP A 28 4.81 -0.72 6.59
CA TRP A 28 4.28 -1.44 5.44
C TRP A 28 5.40 -1.76 4.45
N ALA A 29 5.94 -2.98 4.47
CA ALA A 29 6.99 -3.40 3.54
C ALA A 29 6.41 -3.73 2.16
N THR A 30 6.88 -3.04 1.13
CA THR A 30 6.37 -3.15 -0.25
C THR A 30 6.88 -4.39 -0.97
N ASP A 31 6.02 -5.07 -1.75
CA ASP A 31 6.34 -6.28 -2.52
C ASP A 31 6.44 -6.01 -4.04
N SER A 32 7.20 -5.00 -4.41
CA SER A 32 7.53 -4.69 -5.81
C SER A 32 8.88 -5.31 -6.17
N HIS A 33 8.91 -6.61 -6.38
CA HIS A 33 10.09 -7.49 -6.40
C HIS A 33 11.16 -7.17 -7.46
N LEU A 34 10.82 -6.43 -8.53
CA LEU A 34 11.80 -5.94 -9.52
C LEU A 34 12.33 -4.53 -9.20
N ILE A 35 11.82 -3.89 -8.15
CA ILE A 35 12.12 -2.50 -7.79
C ILE A 35 12.61 -2.36 -6.35
N ARG A 36 12.18 -3.25 -5.44
CA ARG A 36 12.36 -3.14 -3.99
C ARG A 36 13.07 -4.35 -3.40
N SER A 37 13.58 -4.21 -2.19
CA SER A 37 14.03 -5.32 -1.37
C SER A 37 12.90 -6.31 -1.07
N ASN A 38 13.23 -7.58 -0.85
CA ASN A 38 12.25 -8.60 -0.50
C ASN A 38 11.57 -8.25 0.84
N PRO A 39 10.23 -8.08 0.89
CA PRO A 39 9.54 -7.61 2.08
C PRO A 39 9.67 -8.56 3.28
N TRP A 40 9.74 -9.86 3.05
CA TRP A 40 9.83 -10.85 4.13
C TRP A 40 11.18 -10.77 4.85
N ALA A 41 12.28 -10.54 4.10
CA ALA A 41 13.60 -10.34 4.68
C ALA A 41 13.66 -9.00 5.46
N VAL A 42 13.08 -7.93 4.89
CA VAL A 42 12.96 -6.63 5.55
C VAL A 42 12.19 -6.77 6.87
N LEU A 43 11.02 -7.42 6.85
CA LEU A 43 10.18 -7.60 8.04
C LEU A 43 10.86 -8.46 9.12
N ALA A 44 11.60 -9.51 8.73
CA ALA A 44 12.33 -10.35 9.70
C ALA A 44 13.40 -9.55 10.46
N LEU A 45 14.17 -8.72 9.74
CA LEU A 45 15.18 -7.85 10.35
C LEU A 45 14.54 -6.74 11.20
N ALA A 46 13.46 -6.12 10.69
CA ALA A 46 12.73 -5.10 11.43
C ALA A 46 12.14 -5.66 12.74
N ALA A 47 11.62 -6.88 12.73
CA ALA A 47 11.07 -7.54 13.91
C ALA A 47 12.10 -7.67 15.05
N GLN A 48 13.39 -7.83 14.72
CA GLN A 48 14.47 -7.90 15.71
C GLN A 48 14.91 -6.54 16.23
N GLN A 49 14.76 -5.47 15.43
CA GLN A 49 15.22 -4.12 15.78
C GLN A 49 14.14 -3.24 16.41
N THR A 50 12.89 -3.69 16.42
CA THR A 50 11.73 -2.93 16.93
C THR A 50 11.02 -3.65 18.06
N ARG A 51 10.17 -2.93 18.84
CA ARG A 51 9.47 -3.45 20.01
C ARG A 51 7.95 -3.28 19.97
N THR A 52 7.45 -2.22 19.36
CA THR A 52 6.05 -1.78 19.41
C THR A 52 5.41 -1.60 18.05
N ILE A 53 6.13 -1.08 17.07
CA ILE A 53 5.62 -0.82 15.72
C ILE A 53 5.08 -2.11 15.09
N LYS A 54 3.89 -2.04 14.51
CA LYS A 54 3.26 -3.14 13.79
C LYS A 54 3.93 -3.31 12.43
N LEU A 55 4.25 -4.54 12.07
CA LEU A 55 5.04 -4.89 10.90
C LEU A 55 4.22 -5.74 9.92
N GLY A 56 4.14 -5.32 8.68
CA GLY A 56 3.42 -6.10 7.69
C GLY A 56 3.73 -5.73 6.25
N THR A 57 3.14 -6.49 5.33
CA THR A 57 3.33 -6.25 3.90
C THR A 57 2.40 -5.14 3.39
N GLY A 58 2.92 -4.28 2.55
CA GLY A 58 2.17 -3.19 1.96
C GLY A 58 2.36 -3.05 0.45
N LEU A 59 1.86 -4.01 -0.33
CA LEU A 59 1.07 -5.23 -0.09
C LEU A 59 1.80 -6.46 -0.61
N ALA A 60 1.61 -7.63 0.02
CA ALA A 60 2.01 -8.89 -0.59
C ALA A 60 1.07 -9.23 -1.76
N ILE A 61 1.66 -9.69 -2.85
CA ILE A 61 0.96 -9.85 -4.11
C ILE A 61 0.58 -11.33 -4.34
N GLY A 62 -0.72 -11.59 -4.46
CA GLY A 62 -1.24 -12.95 -4.65
C GLY A 62 -0.72 -13.65 -5.91
N GLY A 63 -0.39 -12.88 -6.97
CA GLY A 63 0.19 -13.43 -8.21
C GLY A 63 1.66 -13.82 -8.15
N LEU A 64 2.40 -13.42 -7.08
CA LEU A 64 3.83 -13.67 -6.95
C LEU A 64 4.17 -14.91 -6.14
N ARG A 65 3.28 -15.34 -5.24
CA ARG A 65 3.52 -16.46 -4.32
C ARG A 65 2.25 -17.26 -4.12
N LEU A 66 2.40 -18.55 -3.88
CA LEU A 66 1.27 -19.40 -3.48
C LEU A 66 0.72 -18.96 -2.12
N ALA A 67 -0.59 -19.04 -1.93
CA ALA A 67 -1.26 -18.63 -0.69
C ALA A 67 -0.68 -19.29 0.58
N PRO A 68 -0.41 -20.61 0.60
CA PRO A 68 0.21 -21.24 1.78
C PRO A 68 1.63 -20.73 2.07
N VAL A 69 2.39 -20.33 1.03
CA VAL A 69 3.74 -19.78 1.20
C VAL A 69 3.68 -18.38 1.83
N ALA A 70 2.73 -17.54 1.42
CA ALA A 70 2.54 -16.22 2.01
C ALA A 70 2.03 -16.31 3.46
N ALA A 71 1.11 -17.23 3.75
CA ALA A 71 0.64 -17.51 5.11
C ALA A 71 1.78 -17.96 6.03
N ASN A 72 2.62 -18.90 5.56
CA ASN A 72 3.80 -19.36 6.29
C ASN A 72 4.78 -18.21 6.55
N ALA A 73 5.06 -17.37 5.54
CA ALA A 73 6.02 -16.29 5.66
C ALA A 73 5.64 -15.30 6.78
N ILE A 74 4.38 -14.84 6.80
CA ILE A 74 3.95 -13.90 7.84
C ILE A 74 3.87 -14.56 9.23
N ALA A 75 3.44 -15.81 9.31
CA ALA A 75 3.41 -16.56 10.56
C ALA A 75 4.83 -16.83 11.12
N THR A 76 5.84 -16.95 10.23
CA THR A 76 7.25 -17.00 10.62
C THR A 76 7.73 -15.65 11.17
N ILE A 77 7.37 -14.53 10.54
CA ILE A 77 7.67 -13.19 11.07
C ILE A 77 6.97 -12.96 12.43
N ASN A 78 5.73 -13.44 12.57
CA ASN A 78 4.98 -13.32 13.83
C ASN A 78 5.71 -14.04 14.99
N ARG A 79 6.49 -15.08 14.71
CA ARG A 79 7.33 -15.74 15.70
C ARG A 79 8.42 -14.83 16.28
N LEU A 80 8.91 -13.86 15.46
CA LEU A 80 9.89 -12.86 15.88
C LEU A 80 9.25 -11.64 16.56
N ALA A 81 8.01 -11.32 16.18
CA ALA A 81 7.25 -10.15 16.65
C ALA A 81 5.80 -10.54 17.02
N PRO A 82 5.58 -11.39 18.06
CA PRO A 82 4.27 -11.93 18.40
C PRO A 82 3.22 -10.83 18.61
N GLY A 83 2.08 -10.94 17.91
CA GLY A 83 0.97 -9.99 18.00
C GLY A 83 1.22 -8.60 17.40
N ARG A 84 2.40 -8.37 16.79
CA ARG A 84 2.74 -7.12 16.11
C ARG A 84 2.78 -7.26 14.59
N THR A 85 2.34 -8.39 14.04
CA THR A 85 2.35 -8.58 12.60
C THR A 85 0.96 -8.50 11.99
N PHE A 86 0.93 -8.10 10.74
CA PHE A 86 -0.25 -8.15 9.88
C PHE A 86 0.17 -8.51 8.46
N ILE A 87 -0.76 -8.98 7.65
CA ILE A 87 -0.51 -9.19 6.23
C ILE A 87 -1.43 -8.31 5.41
N GLY A 88 -0.85 -7.36 4.65
CA GLY A 88 -1.56 -6.63 3.62
C GLY A 88 -1.49 -7.39 2.31
N LEU A 89 -2.64 -7.66 1.69
CA LEU A 89 -2.77 -8.43 0.45
C LEU A 89 -3.33 -7.60 -0.69
N GLY A 90 -2.76 -7.75 -1.88
CA GLY A 90 -3.18 -7.02 -3.07
C GLY A 90 -3.12 -7.84 -4.36
N THR A 91 -3.81 -7.35 -5.38
CA THR A 91 -3.85 -7.97 -6.71
C THR A 91 -2.58 -7.74 -7.52
N GLY A 92 -1.76 -6.75 -7.16
CA GLY A 92 -0.44 -6.52 -7.74
C GLY A 92 -0.43 -5.67 -9.01
N ASN A 93 -0.91 -4.43 -8.92
CA ASN A 93 -0.86 -3.55 -10.09
C ASN A 93 0.58 -3.39 -10.62
N THR A 94 1.46 -2.68 -9.92
CA THR A 94 2.84 -2.42 -10.37
C THR A 94 3.67 -3.70 -10.49
N ALA A 95 3.66 -4.54 -9.45
CA ALA A 95 4.51 -5.73 -9.41
C ALA A 95 4.23 -6.74 -10.53
N MET A 96 2.97 -6.90 -10.94
CA MET A 96 2.62 -7.79 -12.06
C MET A 96 2.91 -7.10 -13.40
N ARG A 97 2.63 -5.81 -13.52
CA ARG A 97 2.82 -5.07 -14.78
C ARG A 97 4.28 -4.89 -15.16
N THR A 98 5.18 -4.75 -14.21
CA THR A 98 6.64 -4.76 -14.50
C THR A 98 7.13 -6.07 -15.08
N MET A 99 6.37 -7.16 -14.91
CA MET A 99 6.60 -8.44 -15.61
C MET A 99 5.80 -8.57 -16.91
N GLY A 100 5.08 -7.54 -17.35
CA GLY A 100 4.19 -7.62 -18.50
C GLY A 100 2.92 -8.45 -18.26
N GLN A 101 2.55 -8.69 -17.00
CA GLN A 101 1.38 -9.48 -16.62
C GLN A 101 0.27 -8.59 -16.05
N PRO A 102 -1.00 -8.94 -16.26
CA PRO A 102 -2.11 -8.23 -15.63
C PRO A 102 -2.16 -8.52 -14.13
N PRO A 103 -2.72 -7.61 -13.32
CA PRO A 103 -3.04 -7.88 -11.92
C PRO A 103 -3.95 -9.11 -11.76
N MET A 104 -3.85 -9.79 -10.63
CA MET A 104 -4.72 -10.93 -10.31
C MET A 104 -6.20 -10.49 -10.34
N ARG A 105 -7.07 -11.26 -11.00
CA ARG A 105 -8.50 -10.98 -11.03
C ARG A 105 -9.11 -11.15 -9.63
N ILE A 106 -10.19 -10.40 -9.35
CA ILE A 106 -10.80 -10.35 -8.01
C ILE A 106 -11.28 -11.72 -7.49
N LYS A 107 -11.80 -12.60 -8.35
CA LYS A 107 -12.29 -13.93 -7.94
C LYS A 107 -11.15 -14.87 -7.49
N PRO A 108 -10.07 -15.09 -8.27
CA PRO A 108 -8.90 -15.81 -7.77
C PRO A 108 -8.25 -15.15 -6.57
N PHE A 109 -8.25 -13.82 -6.49
CA PHE A 109 -7.72 -13.11 -5.33
C PHE A 109 -8.55 -13.35 -4.06
N ALA A 110 -9.87 -13.39 -4.15
CA ALA A 110 -10.74 -13.76 -3.03
C ALA A 110 -10.45 -15.17 -2.51
N GLU A 111 -10.23 -16.13 -3.43
CA GLU A 111 -9.83 -17.49 -3.06
C GLU A 111 -8.45 -17.51 -2.38
N TYR A 112 -7.50 -16.75 -2.90
CA TYR A 112 -6.19 -16.59 -2.28
C TYR A 112 -6.30 -16.07 -0.85
N VAL A 113 -7.08 -15.02 -0.61
CA VAL A 113 -7.31 -14.46 0.73
C VAL A 113 -7.99 -15.47 1.65
N ARG A 114 -8.97 -16.24 1.14
CA ARG A 114 -9.67 -17.28 1.91
C ARG A 114 -8.69 -18.36 2.40
N VAL A 115 -7.79 -18.82 1.54
CA VAL A 115 -6.78 -19.82 1.91
C VAL A 115 -5.79 -19.27 2.95
N VAL A 116 -5.26 -18.05 2.73
CA VAL A 116 -4.37 -17.39 3.71
C VAL A 116 -5.08 -17.27 5.07
N ARG A 117 -6.34 -16.82 5.07
CA ARG A 117 -7.12 -16.62 6.31
C ARG A 117 -7.34 -17.92 7.07
N ALA A 118 -7.72 -18.99 6.38
CA ALA A 118 -7.95 -20.30 7.01
C ALA A 118 -6.64 -20.84 7.64
N LEU A 119 -5.54 -20.80 6.89
CA LEU A 119 -4.24 -21.27 7.41
C LEU A 119 -3.77 -20.45 8.62
N LEU A 120 -3.92 -19.11 8.60
CA LEU A 120 -3.54 -18.26 9.74
C LEU A 120 -4.44 -18.46 10.97
N ARG A 121 -5.60 -19.11 10.81
CA ARG A 121 -6.47 -19.56 11.91
C ARG A 121 -6.20 -20.98 12.37
N GLY A 122 -5.23 -21.67 11.76
CA GLY A 122 -4.94 -23.07 12.03
C GLY A 122 -5.96 -24.04 11.45
N GLU A 123 -6.83 -23.57 10.55
CA GLU A 123 -7.88 -24.36 9.92
C GLU A 123 -7.33 -25.20 8.75
N GLU A 124 -7.97 -26.35 8.48
CA GLU A 124 -7.80 -27.08 7.24
C GLU A 124 -8.65 -26.43 6.14
N VAL A 125 -8.10 -26.35 4.93
CA VAL A 125 -8.75 -25.69 3.81
C VAL A 125 -8.45 -26.39 2.49
N ASP A 126 -9.45 -26.52 1.63
CA ASP A 126 -9.25 -26.99 0.26
C ASP A 126 -8.43 -25.98 -0.53
N TYR A 127 -7.35 -26.46 -1.15
CA TYR A 127 -6.46 -25.67 -1.98
C TYR A 127 -6.30 -26.30 -3.36
N THR A 128 -6.56 -25.51 -4.39
CA THR A 128 -6.43 -25.93 -5.79
C THR A 128 -5.14 -25.36 -6.38
N LEU A 129 -4.28 -26.23 -6.87
CA LEU A 129 -3.09 -25.89 -7.64
C LEU A 129 -3.06 -26.72 -8.92
N ASP A 130 -2.87 -26.07 -10.06
CA ASP A 130 -2.82 -26.70 -11.38
C ASP A 130 -4.00 -27.65 -11.66
N GLY A 131 -5.18 -27.24 -11.24
CA GLY A 131 -6.43 -27.99 -11.45
C GLY A 131 -6.67 -29.14 -10.48
N THR A 132 -5.74 -29.40 -9.56
CA THR A 132 -5.87 -30.46 -8.54
C THR A 132 -6.18 -29.84 -7.18
N THR A 133 -7.21 -30.35 -6.50
CA THR A 133 -7.64 -29.87 -5.18
C THR A 133 -7.33 -30.87 -4.09
N HIS A 134 -6.66 -30.41 -3.03
CA HIS A 134 -6.42 -31.17 -1.83
C HIS A 134 -6.65 -30.32 -0.59
N PRO A 135 -7.10 -30.92 0.55
CA PRO A 135 -7.08 -30.23 1.83
C PRO A 135 -5.65 -30.01 2.29
N ILE A 136 -5.37 -28.79 2.76
CA ILE A 136 -4.08 -28.41 3.33
C ILE A 136 -4.26 -27.74 4.68
N ARG A 137 -3.27 -27.91 5.57
CA ARG A 137 -3.17 -27.21 6.85
C ARG A 137 -1.72 -27.09 7.29
N PHE A 138 -1.43 -26.20 8.21
CA PHE A 138 -0.12 -26.18 8.85
C PHE A 138 0.12 -27.45 9.65
N GLN A 139 1.34 -28.00 9.53
CA GLN A 139 1.78 -29.21 10.22
C GLN A 139 2.70 -28.83 11.39
N ASN A 140 2.81 -29.72 12.39
CA ASN A 140 3.79 -29.62 13.47
C ASN A 140 3.78 -28.28 14.23
N LEU A 141 2.61 -27.72 14.49
CA LEU A 141 2.46 -26.44 15.19
C LEU A 141 3.06 -26.47 16.61
N ASP A 142 3.08 -27.65 17.25
CA ASP A 142 3.72 -27.90 18.53
C ASP A 142 5.24 -27.67 18.53
N LEU A 143 5.90 -27.80 17.38
CA LEU A 143 7.33 -27.51 17.22
C LEU A 143 7.64 -26.01 17.10
N LYS A 144 6.61 -25.16 17.00
CA LYS A 144 6.70 -23.69 17.04
C LYS A 144 7.64 -23.06 16.02
N TYR A 145 7.71 -23.60 14.80
CA TYR A 145 8.40 -22.96 13.66
C TYR A 145 7.73 -21.64 13.23
N ILE A 146 6.41 -21.56 13.43
CA ILE A 146 5.58 -20.39 13.11
C ILE A 146 4.75 -20.01 14.36
N ASP A 147 4.19 -18.81 14.34
CA ASP A 147 3.24 -18.34 15.37
C ASP A 147 1.92 -17.93 14.71
N ILE A 148 0.86 -18.66 15.03
CA ILE A 148 -0.53 -18.35 14.71
C ILE A 148 -1.41 -18.33 15.98
N GLU A 149 -0.80 -18.45 17.17
CA GLU A 149 -1.48 -18.29 18.46
C GLU A 149 -1.83 -16.80 18.67
N HIS A 150 -0.93 -15.90 18.27
CA HIS A 150 -1.19 -14.48 18.25
C HIS A 150 -1.84 -14.12 16.89
N PRO A 151 -3.05 -13.52 16.90
CA PRO A 151 -3.77 -13.20 15.68
C PRO A 151 -2.98 -12.30 14.72
N ILE A 152 -3.02 -12.65 13.44
CA ILE A 152 -2.42 -11.87 12.35
C ILE A 152 -3.55 -11.25 11.53
N ALA A 153 -3.68 -9.93 11.59
CA ALA A 153 -4.72 -9.21 10.84
C ALA A 153 -4.45 -9.25 9.33
N ILE A 154 -5.50 -9.39 8.54
CA ILE A 154 -5.45 -9.37 7.08
C ILE A 154 -6.03 -8.05 6.58
N HIS A 155 -5.17 -7.18 6.02
CA HIS A 155 -5.60 -5.95 5.36
C HIS A 155 -5.66 -6.17 3.85
N ILE A 156 -6.76 -5.76 3.22
CA ILE A 156 -6.95 -5.93 1.78
C ILE A 156 -6.78 -4.60 1.08
N GLY A 157 -5.91 -4.56 0.07
CA GLY A 157 -5.74 -3.41 -0.80
C GLY A 157 -6.95 -3.25 -1.74
N GLY A 158 -7.63 -2.11 -1.67
CA GLY A 158 -8.83 -1.87 -2.45
C GLY A 158 -8.98 -0.43 -2.92
N PHE A 159 -8.68 -0.17 -4.20
CA PHE A 159 -8.92 1.14 -4.84
C PHE A 159 -10.26 1.18 -5.59
N GLY A 160 -10.87 0.05 -5.85
CA GLY A 160 -12.15 -0.03 -6.53
C GLY A 160 -13.22 -0.77 -5.71
N PRO A 161 -14.50 -0.59 -6.05
CA PRO A 161 -15.63 -1.05 -5.22
C PRO A 161 -15.67 -2.56 -4.98
N ARG A 162 -15.16 -3.37 -5.93
CA ARG A 162 -15.11 -4.83 -5.75
C ARG A 162 -14.07 -5.26 -4.72
N ALA A 163 -12.89 -4.64 -4.72
CA ALA A 163 -11.83 -4.96 -3.75
C ALA A 163 -12.17 -4.40 -2.36
N GLN A 164 -12.80 -3.21 -2.29
CA GLN A 164 -13.32 -2.64 -1.06
C GLN A 164 -14.42 -3.53 -0.44
N ALA A 165 -15.34 -4.05 -1.25
CA ALA A 165 -16.33 -5.02 -0.78
C ALA A 165 -15.67 -6.34 -0.30
N LEU A 166 -14.64 -6.82 -1.01
CA LEU A 166 -13.89 -8.00 -0.58
C LEU A 166 -13.18 -7.77 0.76
N ALA A 167 -12.68 -6.56 1.02
CA ALA A 167 -12.12 -6.23 2.34
C ALA A 167 -13.15 -6.40 3.47
N GLY A 168 -14.39 -5.96 3.26
CA GLY A 168 -15.48 -6.21 4.20
C GLY A 168 -15.86 -7.69 4.34
N GLU A 169 -15.80 -8.43 3.24
CA GLU A 169 -16.15 -9.85 3.20
C GLU A 169 -15.10 -10.74 3.87
N LEU A 170 -13.82 -10.52 3.62
CA LEU A 170 -12.73 -11.42 4.03
C LEU A 170 -11.60 -10.73 4.83
N GLY A 171 -11.49 -9.42 4.87
CA GLY A 171 -10.40 -8.70 5.53
C GLY A 171 -10.71 -8.35 6.98
N ASP A 172 -9.68 -7.98 7.73
CA ASP A 172 -9.76 -7.35 9.04
C ASP A 172 -9.46 -5.84 8.93
N GLY A 173 -9.09 -5.39 7.72
CA GLY A 173 -8.93 -3.99 7.36
C GLY A 173 -8.91 -3.77 5.86
N LEU A 174 -9.05 -2.50 5.50
CA LEU A 174 -8.90 -1.97 4.14
C LEU A 174 -7.68 -1.06 4.11
N ILE A 175 -6.83 -1.17 3.08
CA ILE A 175 -5.91 -0.10 2.71
C ILE A 175 -6.32 0.43 1.33
N THR A 176 -6.55 1.73 1.24
CA THR A 176 -6.99 2.41 0.01
C THR A 176 -6.20 3.69 -0.22
N GLY A 177 -6.20 4.22 -1.44
CA GLY A 177 -5.64 5.54 -1.75
C GLY A 177 -6.73 6.60 -1.71
N ILE A 178 -6.40 7.76 -1.21
CA ILE A 178 -7.29 8.92 -1.20
C ILE A 178 -6.61 10.06 -1.99
N PRO A 179 -7.31 10.67 -2.96
CA PRO A 179 -8.70 10.43 -3.42
C PRO A 179 -8.86 9.29 -4.45
N ARG A 180 -7.77 8.64 -4.84
CA ARG A 180 -7.70 7.67 -5.96
C ARG A 180 -8.73 6.53 -5.89
N GLY A 181 -9.11 6.08 -4.70
CA GLY A 181 -10.11 5.02 -4.49
C GLY A 181 -11.56 5.52 -4.38
N GLY A 182 -11.86 6.72 -4.86
CA GLY A 182 -13.11 7.42 -4.57
C GLY A 182 -13.08 8.13 -3.22
N THR A 183 -14.22 8.57 -2.75
CA THR A 183 -14.33 9.17 -1.42
C THR A 183 -14.27 8.12 -0.32
N LEU A 184 -13.79 8.50 0.86
CA LEU A 184 -13.75 7.60 2.00
C LEU A 184 -15.15 7.07 2.40
N PRO A 185 -16.23 7.87 2.43
CA PRO A 185 -17.58 7.38 2.67
C PRO A 185 -18.06 6.32 1.67
N GLU A 186 -17.73 6.46 0.37
CA GLU A 186 -18.06 5.46 -0.65
C GLU A 186 -17.27 4.16 -0.44
N ALA A 187 -15.98 4.25 -0.12
CA ALA A 187 -15.16 3.09 0.19
C ALA A 187 -15.72 2.32 1.40
N LEU A 188 -16.09 3.02 2.46
CA LEU A 188 -16.72 2.44 3.64
C LEU A 188 -18.09 1.83 3.36
N ALA A 189 -18.89 2.44 2.46
CA ALA A 189 -20.16 1.86 2.02
C ALA A 189 -19.94 0.53 1.29
N ASN A 190 -18.91 0.43 0.44
CA ASN A 190 -18.56 -0.82 -0.23
C ASN A 190 -18.07 -1.89 0.76
N VAL A 191 -17.27 -1.52 1.75
CA VAL A 191 -16.84 -2.42 2.83
C VAL A 191 -18.05 -2.97 3.59
N ARG A 192 -18.96 -2.10 4.04
CA ARG A 192 -20.20 -2.52 4.72
C ARG A 192 -21.06 -3.45 3.87
N LYS A 193 -21.16 -3.18 2.55
CA LYS A 193 -21.87 -4.05 1.61
C LYS A 193 -21.25 -5.45 1.54
N GLY A 194 -19.92 -5.54 1.51
CA GLY A 194 -19.20 -6.82 1.51
C GLY A 194 -19.41 -7.59 2.81
N ALA A 195 -19.24 -6.92 3.94
CA ALA A 195 -19.46 -7.51 5.27
C ALA A 195 -20.89 -8.04 5.44
N ALA A 196 -21.90 -7.28 5.02
CA ALA A 196 -23.31 -7.70 5.08
C ALA A 196 -23.57 -8.96 4.25
N ARG A 197 -22.98 -9.08 3.04
CA ARG A 197 -23.10 -10.30 2.21
C ARG A 197 -22.49 -11.53 2.88
N ALA A 198 -21.44 -11.36 3.66
CA ALA A 198 -20.76 -12.43 4.38
C ALA A 198 -21.34 -12.67 5.80
N GLY A 199 -22.36 -11.91 6.23
CA GLY A 199 -22.91 -11.97 7.57
C GLY A 199 -21.91 -11.56 8.66
N ARG A 200 -20.90 -10.73 8.32
CA ARG A 200 -19.84 -10.32 9.24
C ARG A 200 -20.15 -8.98 9.91
N LYS A 201 -19.76 -8.86 11.17
CA LYS A 201 -19.60 -7.59 11.86
C LYS A 201 -18.22 -7.02 11.56
N LEU A 202 -18.10 -5.71 11.58
CA LEU A 202 -16.84 -4.98 11.34
C LEU A 202 -16.20 -4.48 12.65
N ASP A 203 -16.42 -5.21 13.75
CA ASP A 203 -15.81 -4.88 15.03
C ASP A 203 -14.27 -4.92 14.86
N ASN A 204 -13.59 -3.86 15.26
CA ASN A 204 -12.14 -3.68 15.10
C ASN A 204 -11.62 -3.68 13.64
N PHE A 205 -12.49 -3.48 12.65
CA PHE A 205 -12.06 -3.33 11.26
C PHE A 205 -11.30 -2.01 11.09
N LYS A 206 -10.08 -2.09 10.54
CA LYS A 206 -9.20 -0.93 10.36
C LYS A 206 -9.23 -0.39 8.92
N VAL A 207 -9.34 0.92 8.78
CA VAL A 207 -9.28 1.61 7.49
C VAL A 207 -8.03 2.46 7.43
N THR A 208 -7.12 2.10 6.53
CA THR A 208 -5.85 2.80 6.32
C THR A 208 -5.87 3.50 4.96
N ALA A 209 -5.49 4.77 4.91
CA ALA A 209 -5.24 5.48 3.67
C ALA A 209 -3.74 5.47 3.34
N LEU A 210 -3.40 5.03 2.12
CA LEU A 210 -2.12 5.33 1.52
C LEU A 210 -2.22 6.69 0.85
N VAL A 211 -1.47 7.66 1.35
CA VAL A 211 -1.50 9.05 0.89
C VAL A 211 -0.11 9.50 0.43
N ASN A 212 -0.08 10.54 -0.38
CA ASN A 212 1.10 11.34 -0.61
C ASN A 212 1.00 12.58 0.29
N LEU A 213 2.05 12.87 1.03
CA LEU A 213 2.06 13.92 2.01
C LEU A 213 3.09 14.98 1.63
N LEU A 214 2.71 16.25 1.65
CA LEU A 214 3.55 17.34 1.26
C LEU A 214 3.40 18.52 2.22
N MET A 215 4.43 18.81 3.01
CA MET A 215 4.48 19.98 3.87
C MET A 215 5.16 21.14 3.15
N LEU A 216 4.45 22.26 3.01
CA LEU A 216 4.99 23.49 2.42
C LEU A 216 5.86 24.24 3.45
N GLU A 217 6.99 24.78 2.98
CA GLU A 217 7.79 25.74 3.72
C GLU A 217 7.21 27.15 3.57
N PRO A 218 7.55 28.12 4.46
CA PRO A 218 7.11 29.51 4.30
C PRO A 218 7.50 30.09 2.94
N GLY A 219 6.53 30.62 2.22
CA GLY A 219 6.71 31.22 0.90
C GLY A 219 6.75 30.25 -0.27
N GLU A 220 6.63 28.95 -0.05
CA GLU A 220 6.52 27.97 -1.12
C GLU A 220 5.11 27.90 -1.72
N THR A 221 5.08 27.50 -2.97
CA THR A 221 3.86 27.18 -3.71
C THR A 221 3.96 25.77 -4.29
N LEU A 222 2.87 25.22 -4.80
CA LEU A 222 2.86 23.92 -5.45
C LEU A 222 3.72 23.86 -6.74
N GLN A 223 4.26 24.98 -7.20
CA GLN A 223 5.17 25.07 -8.34
C GLN A 223 6.65 25.17 -7.93
N SER A 224 6.93 25.22 -6.63
CA SER A 224 8.31 25.33 -6.14
C SER A 224 9.11 24.09 -6.50
N ALA A 225 10.35 24.25 -6.91
CA ALA A 225 11.21 23.16 -7.37
C ALA A 225 11.39 22.06 -6.31
N ARG A 226 11.53 22.42 -5.01
CA ARG A 226 11.58 21.48 -3.90
C ARG A 226 10.29 20.66 -3.81
N VAL A 227 9.15 21.29 -3.93
CA VAL A 227 7.83 20.65 -3.88
C VAL A 227 7.69 19.60 -4.98
N ILE A 228 8.05 19.96 -6.22
CA ILE A 228 8.04 19.01 -7.37
C ILE A 228 9.02 17.85 -7.11
N ALA A 229 10.21 18.13 -6.61
CA ALA A 229 11.20 17.09 -6.32
C ALA A 229 10.72 16.11 -5.23
N GLU A 230 10.05 16.60 -4.18
CA GLU A 230 9.57 15.81 -3.06
C GLU A 230 8.37 14.92 -3.44
N CYS A 231 7.34 15.48 -4.10
CA CYS A 231 6.11 14.73 -4.39
C CYS A 231 6.05 14.14 -5.80
N GLY A 232 6.93 14.55 -6.72
CA GLY A 232 6.81 14.23 -8.14
C GLY A 232 6.85 12.73 -8.45
N SER A 233 7.69 11.94 -7.76
CA SER A 233 7.72 10.49 -7.95
C SER A 233 6.39 9.82 -7.58
N ALA A 234 5.73 10.29 -6.55
CA ALA A 234 4.42 9.81 -6.12
C ALA A 234 3.31 10.25 -7.09
N ILE A 235 3.38 11.50 -7.60
CA ILE A 235 2.45 12.00 -8.61
C ILE A 235 2.57 11.16 -9.88
N MET A 236 3.80 10.96 -10.40
CA MET A 236 4.01 10.18 -11.61
C MET A 236 3.61 8.71 -11.45
N ALA A 237 3.81 8.10 -10.28
CA ALA A 237 3.31 6.76 -10.01
C ALA A 237 1.77 6.64 -10.16
N ASN A 238 1.02 7.70 -9.86
CA ASN A 238 -0.42 7.76 -10.11
C ASN A 238 -0.73 7.93 -11.60
N VAL A 239 0.06 8.73 -12.34
CA VAL A 239 -0.06 8.85 -13.81
C VAL A 239 0.18 7.50 -14.47
N HIS A 240 1.24 6.77 -14.08
CA HIS A 240 1.55 5.44 -14.58
C HIS A 240 0.37 4.46 -14.37
N TYR A 241 -0.25 4.50 -13.20
CA TYR A 241 -1.45 3.72 -12.94
C TYR A 241 -2.61 4.10 -13.86
N LEU A 242 -2.83 5.39 -14.11
CA LEU A 242 -3.90 5.86 -15.00
C LEU A 242 -3.66 5.45 -16.46
N VAL A 243 -2.42 5.43 -16.95
CA VAL A 243 -2.09 4.92 -18.30
C VAL A 243 -2.58 3.50 -18.47
N ASP A 244 -2.28 2.64 -17.52
CA ASP A 244 -2.74 1.25 -17.55
C ASP A 244 -4.25 1.13 -17.40
N LEU A 245 -4.86 1.89 -16.49
CA LEU A 245 -6.29 1.86 -16.23
C LEU A 245 -7.10 2.30 -17.44
N VAL A 246 -6.75 3.45 -18.05
CA VAL A 246 -7.42 3.98 -19.25
C VAL A 246 -7.30 3.01 -20.41
N LYS A 247 -6.10 2.44 -20.62
CA LYS A 247 -5.87 1.43 -21.66
C LYS A 247 -6.75 0.18 -21.47
N GLU A 248 -6.97 -0.26 -20.23
CA GLU A 248 -7.73 -1.47 -19.94
C GLU A 248 -9.25 -1.26 -19.94
N THR A 249 -9.69 -0.09 -19.50
CA THR A 249 -11.12 0.19 -19.28
C THR A 249 -11.75 1.02 -20.38
N GLY A 250 -10.95 1.76 -21.16
CA GLY A 250 -11.43 2.74 -22.13
C GLY A 250 -12.08 3.98 -21.50
N GLN A 251 -11.88 4.18 -20.18
CA GLN A 251 -12.39 5.37 -19.49
C GLN A 251 -11.58 6.61 -19.88
N GLU A 252 -12.22 7.77 -19.89
CA GLU A 252 -11.51 9.03 -20.04
C GLU A 252 -10.62 9.31 -18.85
N PRO A 253 -9.45 9.97 -19.07
CA PRO A 253 -8.60 10.40 -17.96
C PRO A 253 -9.33 11.46 -17.11
N PRO A 254 -9.06 11.52 -15.81
CA PRO A 254 -9.63 12.57 -14.94
C PRO A 254 -9.23 13.98 -15.37
N ASP A 255 -10.09 14.96 -15.10
CA ASP A 255 -9.92 16.35 -15.52
C ASP A 255 -8.59 16.98 -15.09
N TYR A 256 -8.08 16.62 -13.89
CA TYR A 256 -6.84 17.17 -13.36
C TYR A 256 -5.57 16.72 -14.12
N ILE A 257 -5.67 15.67 -14.95
CA ILE A 257 -4.56 15.19 -15.79
C ILE A 257 -4.80 15.48 -17.28
N ALA A 258 -6.03 15.78 -17.67
CA ALA A 258 -6.42 15.96 -19.06
C ALA A 258 -5.51 16.95 -19.84
N PRO A 259 -5.03 18.08 -19.25
CA PRO A 259 -4.17 19.02 -19.96
C PRO A 259 -2.84 18.46 -20.43
N ILE A 260 -2.29 17.46 -19.72
CA ILE A 260 -0.99 16.87 -20.06
C ILE A 260 -1.13 15.46 -20.66
N TRP A 261 -2.34 14.91 -20.70
CA TRP A 261 -2.55 13.49 -20.96
C TRP A 261 -2.03 13.02 -22.32
N GLN A 262 -2.36 13.73 -23.40
CA GLN A 262 -1.91 13.35 -24.74
C GLN A 262 -0.39 13.47 -24.88
N GLU A 263 0.20 14.57 -24.40
CA GLU A 263 1.64 14.77 -24.43
C GLU A 263 2.38 13.69 -23.64
N TYR A 264 1.84 13.30 -22.47
CA TYR A 264 2.40 12.22 -21.69
C TYR A 264 2.30 10.86 -22.40
N LEU A 265 1.17 10.56 -23.04
CA LEU A 265 1.01 9.34 -23.82
C LEU A 265 1.99 9.27 -24.99
N ASP A 266 2.21 10.38 -25.69
CA ASP A 266 3.15 10.45 -26.81
C ASP A 266 4.61 10.23 -26.31
N PHE A 267 4.97 10.85 -25.19
CA PHE A 267 6.24 10.62 -24.49
C PHE A 267 6.43 9.15 -24.10
N HIS A 268 5.41 8.56 -23.46
CA HIS A 268 5.44 7.16 -23.05
C HIS A 268 5.50 6.22 -24.26
N ASN A 269 4.75 6.49 -25.32
CA ASN A 269 4.68 5.66 -26.53
C ASN A 269 5.94 5.73 -27.41
N ALA A 270 6.75 6.77 -27.27
CA ALA A 270 8.04 6.89 -27.93
C ALA A 270 9.09 5.92 -27.38
N ARG A 271 8.90 5.37 -26.18
CA ARG A 271 9.77 4.34 -25.59
C ARG A 271 9.68 3.02 -26.36
N ASP A 272 10.73 2.21 -26.30
CA ASP A 272 10.79 0.89 -26.94
C ASP A 272 9.59 0.01 -26.49
N ALA A 273 8.82 -0.47 -27.48
CA ALA A 273 7.62 -1.25 -27.26
C ALA A 273 7.86 -2.55 -26.47
N ALA A 274 9.03 -3.18 -26.60
CA ALA A 274 9.35 -4.42 -25.91
C ALA A 274 9.54 -4.23 -24.40
N THR A 275 10.05 -3.08 -23.97
CA THR A 275 10.40 -2.78 -22.58
C THR A 275 9.53 -1.69 -21.94
N ARG A 276 8.62 -1.11 -22.71
CA ARG A 276 7.77 0.02 -22.30
C ARG A 276 7.02 -0.23 -20.98
N HIS A 277 6.52 -1.44 -20.77
CA HIS A 277 5.82 -1.84 -19.53
C HIS A 277 6.74 -1.76 -18.30
N GLN A 278 8.03 -2.01 -18.43
CA GLN A 278 9.01 -1.85 -17.35
C GLN A 278 9.35 -0.38 -17.16
N ALA A 279 9.61 0.33 -18.26
CA ALA A 279 9.96 1.74 -18.25
C ALA A 279 8.88 2.62 -17.61
N LEU A 280 7.59 2.27 -17.76
CA LEU A 280 6.47 2.98 -17.14
C LEU A 280 6.55 2.96 -15.61
N HIS A 281 7.06 1.89 -15.02
CA HIS A 281 7.08 1.72 -13.56
C HIS A 281 8.48 1.78 -12.94
N ALA A 282 9.52 2.11 -13.71
CA ALA A 282 10.90 2.04 -13.25
C ALA A 282 11.19 2.95 -12.05
N SER A 283 10.68 4.16 -12.09
CA SER A 283 10.86 5.17 -11.02
C SER A 283 9.95 4.97 -9.79
N HIS A 284 8.87 4.25 -9.94
CA HIS A 284 7.73 4.03 -9.03
C HIS A 284 8.00 4.33 -7.54
N TYR A 285 7.62 5.50 -7.07
CA TYR A 285 7.82 6.03 -5.71
C TYR A 285 9.29 6.07 -5.23
N SER A 286 10.28 5.82 -6.10
CA SER A 286 11.68 5.78 -5.70
C SER A 286 12.39 7.10 -5.93
N TYR A 287 12.16 7.69 -7.08
CA TYR A 287 12.73 8.96 -7.52
C TYR A 287 11.84 9.57 -8.60
N LEU A 288 11.96 10.88 -8.81
CA LEU A 288 11.33 11.55 -9.95
C LEU A 288 12.26 11.42 -11.16
N ASP A 289 11.76 10.78 -12.24
CA ASP A 289 12.49 10.77 -13.52
C ASP A 289 12.60 12.22 -14.04
N PRO A 290 13.81 12.71 -14.33
CA PRO A 290 14.01 14.09 -14.80
C PRO A 290 13.19 14.43 -16.06
N GLU A 291 12.94 13.47 -16.95
CA GLU A 291 12.14 13.68 -18.15
C GLU A 291 10.63 13.76 -17.83
N GLU A 292 10.20 13.16 -16.72
CA GLU A 292 8.80 13.20 -16.25
C GLU A 292 8.50 14.41 -15.37
N ALA A 293 9.52 15.10 -14.83
CA ALA A 293 9.32 16.23 -13.92
C ALA A 293 8.44 17.36 -14.51
N ARG A 294 8.52 17.57 -15.84
CA ARG A 294 7.73 18.58 -16.56
C ARG A 294 6.22 18.31 -16.57
N PHE A 295 5.81 17.07 -16.33
CA PHE A 295 4.40 16.67 -16.30
C PHE A 295 3.76 16.84 -14.92
N VAL A 296 4.52 17.14 -13.88
CA VAL A 296 3.98 17.35 -12.53
C VAL A 296 3.33 18.73 -12.46
N THR A 297 2.01 18.78 -12.28
CA THR A 297 1.23 20.03 -12.22
C THR A 297 0.67 20.30 -10.83
N PRO A 298 0.41 21.57 -10.48
CA PRO A 298 -0.26 21.92 -9.22
C PRO A 298 -1.62 21.25 -9.03
N GLU A 299 -2.37 21.04 -10.10
CA GLU A 299 -3.68 20.38 -10.11
C GLU A 299 -3.55 18.93 -9.70
N MET A 300 -2.54 18.23 -10.21
CA MET A 300 -2.25 16.84 -9.82
C MET A 300 -1.77 16.75 -8.36
N ILE A 301 -0.93 17.69 -7.92
CA ILE A 301 -0.50 17.75 -6.51
C ILE A 301 -1.72 17.90 -5.60
N LYS A 302 -2.63 18.81 -5.89
CA LYS A 302 -3.90 18.98 -5.13
C LYS A 302 -4.76 17.73 -5.16
N ALA A 303 -4.79 17.01 -6.28
CA ALA A 303 -5.61 15.81 -6.44
C ALA A 303 -5.03 14.58 -5.73
N PHE A 304 -3.71 14.49 -5.55
CA PHE A 304 -3.05 13.28 -5.07
C PHE A 304 -2.38 13.43 -3.70
N CYS A 305 -2.21 14.65 -3.19
CA CYS A 305 -1.51 14.89 -1.93
C CYS A 305 -2.42 15.48 -0.86
N ILE A 306 -2.18 15.08 0.38
CA ILE A 306 -2.50 15.91 1.54
C ILE A 306 -1.38 16.95 1.59
N ALA A 307 -1.68 18.19 1.23
CA ALA A 307 -0.68 19.24 1.03
C ALA A 307 -1.08 20.52 1.75
N GLY A 308 -0.08 21.24 2.28
CA GLY A 308 -0.27 22.53 2.94
C GLY A 308 0.77 22.80 4.03
N HIS A 309 0.55 23.86 4.77
CA HIS A 309 1.28 24.12 6.01
C HIS A 309 0.80 23.16 7.12
N PRO A 310 1.56 22.98 8.21
CA PRO A 310 1.24 21.98 9.24
C PRO A 310 -0.19 22.04 9.77
N GLU A 311 -0.72 23.22 10.02
CA GLU A 311 -2.08 23.42 10.54
C GLU A 311 -3.15 22.97 9.53
N GLU A 312 -2.94 23.24 8.25
CA GLU A 312 -3.84 22.81 7.17
C GLU A 312 -3.82 21.30 6.98
N ILE A 313 -2.64 20.66 7.13
CA ILE A 313 -2.51 19.20 7.08
C ILE A 313 -3.23 18.56 8.26
N ILE A 314 -3.09 19.11 9.47
CA ILE A 314 -3.78 18.63 10.67
C ILE A 314 -5.31 18.71 10.47
N GLU A 315 -5.82 19.80 9.92
CA GLU A 315 -7.25 19.94 9.63
C GLU A 315 -7.74 18.91 8.62
N GLN A 316 -6.99 18.69 7.53
CA GLN A 316 -7.31 17.65 6.54
C GLN A 316 -7.32 16.25 7.17
N ILE A 317 -6.34 15.92 8.02
CA ILE A 317 -6.24 14.63 8.70
C ILE A 317 -7.43 14.42 9.65
N ARG A 318 -7.80 15.44 10.45
CA ARG A 318 -8.98 15.39 11.33
C ARG A 318 -10.27 15.19 10.55
N GLY A 319 -10.40 15.88 9.41
CA GLY A 319 -11.54 15.69 8.52
C GLY A 319 -11.67 14.28 7.95
N LEU A 320 -10.55 13.58 7.72
CA LEU A 320 -10.54 12.16 7.32
C LEU A 320 -10.86 11.23 8.50
N GLU A 321 -10.35 11.54 9.69
CA GLU A 321 -10.66 10.80 10.91
C GLU A 321 -12.17 10.86 11.25
N ASP A 322 -12.77 12.05 11.15
CA ASP A 322 -14.22 12.24 11.33
C ASP A 322 -15.06 11.45 10.32
N GLN A 323 -14.53 11.17 9.14
CA GLN A 323 -15.16 10.32 8.13
C GLN A 323 -14.95 8.83 8.38
N GLY A 324 -14.17 8.43 9.39
CA GLY A 324 -13.95 7.04 9.77
C GLY A 324 -12.63 6.44 9.26
N LEU A 325 -11.62 7.27 8.98
CA LEU A 325 -10.26 6.80 8.74
C LEU A 325 -9.55 6.50 10.07
N ASP A 326 -8.94 5.33 10.19
CA ASP A 326 -8.22 4.91 11.40
C ASP A 326 -6.72 5.21 11.33
N ALA A 327 -6.13 5.10 10.12
CA ALA A 327 -4.70 5.24 9.94
C ALA A 327 -4.31 5.87 8.61
N ILE A 328 -3.19 6.57 8.61
CA ILE A 328 -2.53 7.11 7.42
C ILE A 328 -1.16 6.46 7.26
N SER A 329 -0.88 5.97 6.06
CA SER A 329 0.46 5.52 5.67
C SER A 329 0.93 6.31 4.45
N PHE A 330 2.21 6.66 4.40
CA PHE A 330 2.77 7.39 3.27
C PHE A 330 4.15 6.86 2.87
N ILE A 331 4.49 7.07 1.61
CA ILE A 331 5.79 6.76 1.04
C ILE A 331 6.54 8.05 0.85
N THR A 332 7.79 8.09 1.32
CA THR A 332 8.71 9.21 1.12
C THR A 332 9.73 8.89 0.03
N PRO A 333 10.28 9.90 -0.68
CA PRO A 333 11.49 9.71 -1.47
C PRO A 333 12.62 9.14 -0.60
N LEU A 334 13.39 8.21 -1.16
CA LEU A 334 14.39 7.45 -0.38
C LEU A 334 15.48 8.32 0.21
N ASP A 335 15.94 9.34 -0.54
CA ASP A 335 16.98 10.28 -0.12
C ASP A 335 16.53 11.28 0.96
N GLN A 336 15.21 11.41 1.18
CA GLN A 336 14.62 12.35 2.12
C GLN A 336 13.79 11.64 3.21
N GLN A 337 13.77 10.30 3.24
CA GLN A 337 12.87 9.55 4.11
C GLN A 337 13.01 9.91 5.59
N TYR A 338 14.22 10.08 6.12
CA TYR A 338 14.45 10.45 7.52
C TYR A 338 13.94 11.86 7.81
N ALA A 339 14.35 12.85 7.00
CA ALA A 339 14.00 14.24 7.22
C ALA A 339 12.47 14.49 7.16
N ILE A 340 11.79 13.88 6.17
CA ILE A 340 10.34 14.01 6.03
C ILE A 340 9.62 13.33 7.20
N THR A 341 10.07 12.12 7.58
CA THR A 341 9.47 11.35 8.68
C THR A 341 9.64 12.07 10.02
N GLU A 342 10.83 12.62 10.32
CA GLU A 342 11.08 13.43 11.51
C GLU A 342 10.23 14.71 11.53
N LYS A 343 10.22 15.44 10.42
CA LYS A 343 9.44 16.69 10.30
C LYS A 343 7.95 16.43 10.52
N PHE A 344 7.42 15.38 9.92
CA PHE A 344 6.02 15.01 10.09
C PHE A 344 5.71 14.60 11.55
N ALA A 345 6.55 13.82 12.18
CA ALA A 345 6.36 13.43 13.57
C ALA A 345 6.31 14.65 14.49
N HIS A 346 7.28 15.56 14.37
CA HIS A 346 7.38 16.74 15.24
C HIS A 346 6.30 17.80 14.97
N GLN A 347 5.91 17.99 13.70
CA GLN A 347 5.01 19.08 13.35
C GLN A 347 3.53 18.65 13.26
N ILE A 348 3.26 17.37 13.05
CA ILE A 348 1.91 16.84 12.86
C ILE A 348 1.54 15.84 13.95
N ILE A 349 2.24 14.69 14.08
CA ILE A 349 1.86 13.64 15.04
C ILE A 349 1.83 14.19 16.46
N ALA A 350 2.83 14.98 16.87
CA ALA A 350 2.92 15.57 18.21
C ALA A 350 1.79 16.57 18.55
N LYS A 351 0.98 16.99 17.54
CA LYS A 351 -0.11 17.97 17.70
C LYS A 351 -1.51 17.40 17.49
N LEU A 352 -1.61 16.13 17.05
CA LEU A 352 -2.87 15.42 16.86
C LEU A 352 -3.31 14.70 18.13
#